data_03e1cb019c5b7446662ad64477b43afe
#
_entry.id   03e1cb019c5b7446662ad64477b43afe
#
_cell.length_a   1.000
_cell.length_b   1.000
_cell.length_c   1.000
_cell.angle_alpha   90.00
_cell.angle_beta   90.00
_cell.angle_gamma   90.00
#
_symmetry.space_group_name_H-M   'P 1'
#
loop_
_entity.id
_entity.type
_entity.pdbx_description
1 polymer ?
#
loop_
_entity_poly.entity_id
_entity_poly.type
_entity_poly.pdbx_seq_one_letter_code
_entity_poly.pdbx_strand_id
1 'polypeptide(L)'
;MILIMIAIDNKLLTIEHVSREGGSHTMPAKHYHEGYEIYYLLEGERYYFIEDRTYRVRKGNLVLINKNILHRTIDTENPDHERILIEFHENFLKPYSKETKDISLYSIFKQKQFVYKLNVEEQLWLENHLFKMIKEKKSKNKGYVSYIRLLLIELLIYFNRQLKIDSISIVEYPDPTHEKMAEIASFISKNYNSDLSLKNVASLFNYSSTYLSRTFKQVTGFSFVEYKNNIRIKEARKLLQQTDLNISDISSMVGYNNLTHFGRIFKEITNYSPLNFRKLMSMKRSSK
;
A
#
# COMPACT_ATOMS: atom_id res chain seq x y z
N MET A 1 -14.15 -4.00 20.49
CA MET A 1 -12.92 -4.02 19.65
C MET A 1 -12.45 -5.46 19.50
N ILE A 2 -12.53 -6.02 18.31
CA ILE A 2 -11.95 -7.34 17.98
C ILE A 2 -10.68 -7.05 17.20
N LEU A 3 -9.53 -7.37 17.76
CA LEU A 3 -8.24 -7.31 17.04
C LEU A 3 -7.66 -8.72 16.99
N ILE A 4 -7.67 -9.33 15.81
CA ILE A 4 -7.01 -10.61 15.56
C ILE A 4 -5.88 -10.33 14.58
N MET A 5 -4.67 -10.13 15.10
CA MET A 5 -3.46 -10.01 14.29
C MET A 5 -2.58 -11.24 14.51
N ILE A 6 -2.27 -11.98 13.48
CA ILE A 6 -1.41 -13.14 13.57
C ILE A 6 -0.45 -13.18 12.35
N ALA A 7 0.86 -13.23 12.62
CA ALA A 7 1.90 -13.44 11.61
C ALA A 7 2.19 -14.94 11.43
N ILE A 8 2.47 -15.37 10.21
CA ILE A 8 2.86 -16.73 9.85
C ILE A 8 4.21 -16.68 9.14
N ASP A 9 5.03 -17.72 9.37
CA ASP A 9 6.27 -17.98 8.64
C ASP A 9 7.19 -16.75 8.60
N ASN A 10 7.72 -16.37 9.77
CA ASN A 10 8.60 -15.21 9.96
C ASN A 10 8.05 -13.88 9.39
N LYS A 11 6.75 -13.64 9.51
CA LYS A 11 6.02 -12.49 8.97
C LYS A 11 5.89 -12.46 7.44
N LEU A 12 6.06 -13.59 6.75
CA LEU A 12 5.81 -13.66 5.31
C LEU A 12 4.32 -13.54 4.95
N LEU A 13 3.42 -13.82 5.89
CA LEU A 13 1.98 -13.60 5.79
C LEU A 13 1.44 -13.05 7.10
N THR A 14 0.64 -12.02 7.01
CA THR A 14 -0.19 -11.50 8.11
C THR A 14 -1.65 -11.50 7.68
N ILE A 15 -2.54 -11.95 8.54
CA ILE A 15 -3.99 -11.83 8.36
C ILE A 15 -4.52 -11.09 9.57
N GLU A 16 -5.24 -10.01 9.38
CA GLU A 16 -5.89 -9.24 10.42
C GLU A 16 -7.39 -9.22 10.19
N HIS A 17 -8.16 -9.48 11.23
CA HIS A 17 -9.58 -9.21 11.27
C HIS A 17 -9.82 -8.21 12.40
N VAL A 18 -10.32 -7.04 12.05
CA VAL A 18 -10.41 -5.89 12.96
C VAL A 18 -11.80 -5.32 12.87
N SER A 19 -12.47 -5.23 14.04
CA SER A 19 -13.66 -4.40 14.22
C SER A 19 -13.31 -3.26 15.15
N ARG A 20 -13.65 -2.05 14.78
CA ARG A 20 -13.35 -0.82 15.51
C ARG A 20 -14.60 0.03 15.67
N GLU A 21 -14.83 0.48 16.90
CA GLU A 21 -15.94 1.30 17.30
C GLU A 21 -15.41 2.51 18.08
N GLY A 22 -15.88 3.69 17.75
CA GLY A 22 -15.51 4.95 18.40
C GLY A 22 -14.04 5.34 18.24
N GLY A 23 -13.75 6.63 18.33
CA GLY A 23 -12.40 7.18 18.26
C GLY A 23 -11.80 7.23 16.84
N SER A 24 -10.58 7.77 16.71
CA SER A 24 -9.87 7.84 15.43
C SER A 24 -9.08 6.56 15.18
N HIS A 25 -9.21 6.03 13.97
CA HIS A 25 -8.60 4.78 13.51
C HIS A 25 -7.74 4.97 12.28
N THR A 26 -7.34 6.22 12.00
CA THR A 26 -6.40 6.53 10.92
C THR A 26 -5.09 5.74 11.12
N MET A 27 -4.62 5.09 10.07
CA MET A 27 -3.39 4.29 10.11
C MET A 27 -2.19 5.11 10.58
N PRO A 28 -1.25 4.58 11.40
CA PRO A 28 -0.01 5.26 11.73
C PRO A 28 0.81 5.64 10.50
N ALA A 29 1.68 6.64 10.61
CA ALA A 29 2.36 7.33 9.50
C ALA A 29 3.27 6.47 8.58
N LYS A 30 3.58 5.23 8.92
CA LYS A 30 4.48 4.37 8.14
C LYS A 30 3.69 3.30 7.40
N HIS A 31 3.33 3.58 6.11
CA HIS A 31 2.72 2.54 5.27
C HIS A 31 3.42 2.46 3.92
N TYR A 32 4.50 1.71 3.96
CA TYR A 32 5.30 1.31 2.83
C TYR A 32 5.90 -0.05 3.16
N HIS A 33 5.39 -1.10 2.52
CA HIS A 33 5.84 -2.47 2.78
C HIS A 33 6.23 -3.19 1.49
N GLU A 34 7.07 -4.20 1.61
CA GLU A 34 7.51 -5.04 0.48
C GLU A 34 6.51 -6.15 0.14
N GLY A 35 5.41 -6.23 0.88
CA GLY A 35 4.32 -7.19 0.67
C GLY A 35 3.25 -6.68 -0.28
N TYR A 36 2.44 -7.61 -0.77
CA TYR A 36 1.15 -7.35 -1.40
C TYR A 36 0.09 -7.24 -0.33
N GLU A 37 -0.91 -6.38 -0.53
CA GLU A 37 -2.00 -6.20 0.40
C GLU A 37 -3.35 -6.49 -0.26
N ILE A 38 -4.18 -7.25 0.44
CA ILE A 38 -5.58 -7.51 0.13
C ILE A 38 -6.39 -6.95 1.30
N TYR A 39 -7.15 -5.89 1.06
CA TYR A 39 -7.99 -5.27 2.06
C TYR A 39 -9.45 -5.43 1.66
N TYR A 40 -10.28 -5.96 2.54
CA TYR A 40 -11.71 -6.11 2.33
C TYR A 40 -12.50 -5.47 3.47
N LEU A 41 -13.44 -4.58 3.13
CA LEU A 41 -14.26 -3.87 4.10
C LEU A 41 -15.59 -4.62 4.30
N LEU A 42 -15.75 -5.20 5.49
CA LEU A 42 -16.95 -5.95 5.89
C LEU A 42 -18.09 -5.03 6.30
N GLU A 43 -17.77 -3.94 7.01
CA GLU A 43 -18.72 -2.94 7.48
C GLU A 43 -18.10 -1.55 7.54
N GLY A 44 -18.96 -0.52 7.36
CA GLY A 44 -18.57 0.88 7.45
C GLY A 44 -18.06 1.45 6.15
N GLU A 45 -17.29 2.54 6.30
CA GLU A 45 -16.74 3.30 5.20
C GLU A 45 -15.39 3.91 5.59
N ARG A 46 -14.44 3.93 4.63
CA ARG A 46 -13.11 4.49 4.82
C ARG A 46 -12.69 5.32 3.61
N TYR A 47 -11.88 6.35 3.84
CA TYR A 47 -11.06 6.91 2.79
C TYR A 47 -9.75 6.14 2.69
N TYR A 48 -9.36 5.86 1.45
CA TYR A 48 -8.11 5.17 1.15
C TYR A 48 -7.29 6.04 0.20
N PHE A 49 -6.25 6.68 0.72
CA PHE A 49 -5.29 7.40 -0.10
C PHE A 49 -4.28 6.41 -0.67
N ILE A 50 -4.16 6.34 -1.99
CA ILE A 50 -3.26 5.44 -2.71
C ILE A 50 -2.52 6.25 -3.77
N GLU A 51 -1.19 6.26 -3.69
CA GLU A 51 -0.28 7.06 -4.53
C GLU A 51 -0.58 8.57 -4.47
N ASP A 52 -1.43 9.07 -5.35
CA ASP A 52 -1.79 10.47 -5.47
C ASP A 52 -3.31 10.70 -5.48
N ARG A 53 -4.12 9.70 -5.11
CA ARG A 53 -5.58 9.74 -5.16
C ARG A 53 -6.22 9.24 -3.87
N THR A 54 -7.38 9.79 -3.55
CA THR A 54 -8.23 9.30 -2.47
C THR A 54 -9.42 8.56 -3.04
N TYR A 55 -9.63 7.35 -2.53
CA TYR A 55 -10.76 6.50 -2.87
C TYR A 55 -11.70 6.40 -1.69
N ARG A 56 -12.99 6.45 -1.95
CA ARG A 56 -14.02 6.14 -0.98
C ARG A 56 -14.29 4.64 -1.02
N VAL A 57 -13.92 3.94 0.04
CA VAL A 57 -14.06 2.49 0.17
C VAL A 57 -15.24 2.20 1.09
N ARG A 58 -16.22 1.45 0.60
CA ARG A 58 -17.46 1.10 1.30
C ARG A 58 -17.52 -0.40 1.54
N LYS A 59 -18.44 -0.82 2.42
CA LYS A 59 -18.79 -2.23 2.63
C LYS A 59 -18.83 -3.00 1.31
N GLY A 60 -18.22 -4.17 1.28
CA GLY A 60 -18.14 -5.05 0.11
C GLY A 60 -17.13 -4.62 -0.95
N ASN A 61 -16.36 -3.54 -0.70
CA ASN A 61 -15.26 -3.20 -1.59
C ASN A 61 -13.99 -3.97 -1.23
N LEU A 62 -13.29 -4.41 -2.26
CA LEU A 62 -11.98 -5.03 -2.21
C LEU A 62 -10.93 -4.04 -2.68
N VAL A 63 -9.84 -3.89 -1.92
CA VAL A 63 -8.69 -3.08 -2.30
C VAL A 63 -7.47 -3.97 -2.45
N LEU A 64 -6.77 -3.86 -3.57
CA LEU A 64 -5.56 -4.61 -3.88
C LEU A 64 -4.39 -3.66 -4.06
N ILE A 65 -3.39 -3.78 -3.19
CA ILE A 65 -2.21 -2.90 -3.19
C ILE A 65 -0.97 -3.71 -3.55
N ASN A 66 -0.27 -3.25 -4.59
CA ASN A 66 1.01 -3.81 -4.97
C ASN A 66 2.09 -3.44 -3.95
N LYS A 67 3.13 -4.24 -3.88
CA LYS A 67 4.33 -3.92 -3.09
C LYS A 67 4.89 -2.54 -3.46
N ASN A 68 5.33 -1.80 -2.45
CA ASN A 68 5.95 -0.48 -2.61
C ASN A 68 5.02 0.64 -3.12
N ILE A 69 3.71 0.46 -3.03
CA ILE A 69 2.74 1.53 -3.28
C ILE A 69 2.53 2.31 -1.98
N LEU A 70 2.68 3.63 -2.05
CA LEU A 70 2.36 4.51 -0.93
C LEU A 70 0.85 4.57 -0.76
N HIS A 71 0.38 4.19 0.42
CA HIS A 71 -1.04 4.18 0.73
C HIS A 71 -1.32 4.42 2.21
N ARG A 72 -2.55 4.82 2.52
CA ARG A 72 -3.02 5.03 3.89
C ARG A 72 -4.54 5.03 3.97
N THR A 73 -5.10 4.38 5.00
CA THR A 73 -6.52 4.53 5.34
C THR A 73 -6.73 5.71 6.27
N ILE A 74 -7.81 6.43 6.06
CA ILE A 74 -8.19 7.64 6.79
C ILE A 74 -9.64 7.49 7.22
N ASP A 75 -9.97 8.02 8.38
CA ASP A 75 -11.33 8.01 8.90
C ASP A 75 -12.26 8.86 8.01
N THR A 76 -13.50 8.41 7.87
CA THR A 76 -14.63 9.24 7.43
C THR A 76 -15.27 9.94 8.64
N GLU A 77 -16.39 10.60 8.44
CA GLU A 77 -17.16 11.21 9.55
C GLU A 77 -17.60 10.15 10.57
N ASN A 78 -17.95 8.94 10.12
CA ASN A 78 -18.15 7.79 10.98
C ASN A 78 -16.93 6.85 10.89
N PRO A 79 -16.09 6.80 11.94
CA PRO A 79 -14.86 5.98 11.93
C PRO A 79 -15.10 4.50 12.16
N ASP A 80 -16.33 4.09 12.50
CA ASP A 80 -16.66 2.70 12.81
C ASP A 80 -16.54 1.83 11.57
N HIS A 81 -15.82 0.72 11.70
CA HIS A 81 -15.63 -0.18 10.58
C HIS A 81 -15.20 -1.58 11.00
N GLU A 82 -15.49 -2.55 10.14
CA GLU A 82 -14.95 -3.90 10.23
C GLU A 82 -14.25 -4.27 8.93
N ARG A 83 -13.03 -4.82 9.04
CA ARG A 83 -12.20 -5.17 7.88
C ARG A 83 -11.42 -6.46 8.07
N ILE A 84 -11.09 -7.09 6.95
CA ILE A 84 -10.06 -8.13 6.87
C ILE A 84 -8.91 -7.59 6.02
N LEU A 85 -7.68 -7.74 6.53
CA LEU A 85 -6.44 -7.37 5.86
C LEU A 85 -5.54 -8.59 5.74
N ILE A 86 -5.10 -8.88 4.53
CA ILE A 86 -4.05 -9.87 4.27
C ILE A 86 -2.85 -9.14 3.68
N GLU A 87 -1.72 -9.17 4.36
CA GLU A 87 -0.44 -8.73 3.83
C GLU A 87 0.46 -9.95 3.65
N PHE A 88 1.05 -10.12 2.46
CA PHE A 88 1.93 -11.24 2.18
C PHE A 88 3.10 -10.87 1.27
N HIS A 89 4.24 -11.51 1.55
CA HIS A 89 5.44 -11.40 0.73
C HIS A 89 5.48 -12.52 -0.32
N GLU A 90 6.03 -12.25 -1.52
CA GLU A 90 6.10 -13.25 -2.60
C GLU A 90 6.78 -14.57 -2.18
N ASN A 91 7.72 -14.51 -1.23
CA ASN A 91 8.40 -15.69 -0.72
C ASN A 91 7.44 -16.67 0.00
N PHE A 92 6.28 -16.20 0.47
CA PHE A 92 5.28 -17.07 1.10
C PHE A 92 4.73 -18.09 0.11
N LEU A 93 4.56 -17.71 -1.16
CA LEU A 93 4.06 -18.59 -2.22
C LEU A 93 5.18 -19.25 -3.06
N LYS A 94 6.45 -18.90 -2.81
CA LYS A 94 7.60 -19.44 -3.56
C LYS A 94 7.63 -20.98 -3.62
N PRO A 95 7.27 -21.75 -2.55
CA PRO A 95 7.23 -23.21 -2.63
C PRO A 95 6.31 -23.76 -3.71
N TYR A 96 5.31 -23.01 -4.14
CA TYR A 96 4.31 -23.43 -5.14
C TYR A 96 4.48 -22.72 -6.50
N SER A 97 5.63 -22.07 -6.72
CA SER A 97 5.89 -21.32 -7.95
C SER A 97 6.01 -22.17 -9.20
N LYS A 98 6.27 -23.47 -9.05
CA LYS A 98 6.35 -24.44 -10.16
C LYS A 98 4.96 -24.88 -10.63
N GLU A 99 4.04 -25.02 -9.68
CA GLU A 99 2.67 -25.50 -9.88
C GLU A 99 1.77 -24.42 -10.49
N THR A 100 2.16 -23.16 -10.40
CA THR A 100 1.38 -22.00 -10.89
C THR A 100 2.02 -21.31 -12.09
N LYS A 101 2.82 -22.03 -12.90
CA LYS A 101 3.51 -21.46 -14.07
C LYS A 101 2.57 -20.98 -15.18
N ASP A 102 1.41 -21.57 -15.27
CA ASP A 102 0.36 -21.26 -16.25
C ASP A 102 -0.37 -19.93 -15.96
N ILE A 103 -0.19 -19.37 -14.75
CA ILE A 103 -0.84 -18.13 -14.35
C ILE A 103 0.12 -17.21 -13.57
N SER A 104 0.11 -15.93 -13.90
CA SER A 104 0.81 -14.93 -13.10
C SER A 104 -0.06 -14.50 -11.92
N LEU A 105 0.10 -15.15 -10.76
CA LEU A 105 -0.68 -14.88 -9.54
C LEU A 105 -0.69 -13.40 -9.12
N TYR A 106 0.37 -12.66 -9.45
CA TYR A 106 0.55 -11.27 -9.04
C TYR A 106 0.10 -10.26 -10.09
N SER A 107 -0.45 -10.70 -11.24
CA SER A 107 -0.81 -9.79 -12.35
C SER A 107 -1.93 -8.83 -11.97
N ILE A 108 -2.86 -9.25 -11.11
CA ILE A 108 -3.94 -8.42 -10.63
C ILE A 108 -3.44 -7.19 -9.84
N PHE A 109 -2.34 -7.30 -9.11
CA PHE A 109 -1.74 -6.18 -8.38
C PHE A 109 -0.99 -5.17 -9.27
N LYS A 110 -0.72 -5.53 -10.53
CA LYS A 110 -0.06 -4.64 -11.50
C LYS A 110 -1.05 -3.76 -12.27
N GLN A 111 -2.33 -3.95 -12.04
CA GLN A 111 -3.37 -3.14 -12.66
C GLN A 111 -3.33 -1.71 -12.11
N LYS A 112 -3.85 -0.76 -12.90
CA LYS A 112 -3.99 0.64 -12.46
C LYS A 112 -5.19 0.86 -11.54
N GLN A 113 -6.04 -0.13 -11.42
CA GLN A 113 -7.20 -0.13 -10.55
C GLN A 113 -6.80 -0.72 -9.20
N PHE A 114 -7.12 -0.01 -8.13
CA PHE A 114 -6.85 -0.45 -6.75
C PHE A 114 -8.11 -0.93 -6.04
N VAL A 115 -9.26 -0.32 -6.32
CA VAL A 115 -10.52 -0.57 -5.64
C VAL A 115 -11.50 -1.28 -6.58
N TYR A 116 -12.04 -2.40 -6.12
CA TYR A 116 -12.99 -3.24 -6.86
C TYR A 116 -14.30 -3.29 -6.10
N LYS A 117 -15.41 -2.97 -6.81
CA LYS A 117 -16.76 -3.12 -6.29
C LYS A 117 -17.26 -4.53 -6.64
N LEU A 118 -17.39 -5.36 -5.64
CA LEU A 118 -17.84 -6.75 -5.80
C LEU A 118 -19.37 -6.81 -5.84
N ASN A 119 -19.91 -7.70 -6.68
CA ASN A 119 -21.31 -8.07 -6.63
C ASN A 119 -21.60 -8.99 -5.41
N VAL A 120 -22.87 -9.29 -5.14
CA VAL A 120 -23.27 -10.06 -3.96
C VAL A 120 -22.67 -11.47 -3.94
N GLU A 121 -22.61 -12.15 -5.07
CA GLU A 121 -22.04 -13.50 -5.18
C GLU A 121 -20.53 -13.48 -4.92
N GLU A 122 -19.82 -12.51 -5.48
CA GLU A 122 -18.39 -12.30 -5.27
C GLU A 122 -18.09 -11.97 -3.79
N GLN A 123 -18.91 -11.13 -3.15
CA GLN A 123 -18.79 -10.81 -1.73
C GLN A 123 -18.97 -12.08 -0.87
N LEU A 124 -20.03 -12.85 -1.07
CA LEU A 124 -20.30 -14.08 -0.33
C LEU A 124 -19.18 -15.10 -0.49
N TRP A 125 -18.68 -15.28 -1.71
CA TRP A 125 -17.57 -16.19 -1.97
C TRP A 125 -16.31 -15.72 -1.24
N LEU A 126 -15.96 -14.44 -1.37
CA LEU A 126 -14.77 -13.86 -0.75
C LEU A 126 -14.83 -13.92 0.77
N GLU A 127 -15.95 -13.53 1.38
CA GLU A 127 -16.12 -13.56 2.83
C GLU A 127 -15.97 -14.97 3.38
N ASN A 128 -16.65 -15.96 2.79
CA ASN A 128 -16.51 -17.36 3.18
C ASN A 128 -15.04 -17.82 3.09
N HIS A 129 -14.35 -17.42 2.03
CA HIS A 129 -12.95 -17.77 1.80
C HIS A 129 -12.01 -17.13 2.84
N LEU A 130 -12.17 -15.84 3.12
CA LEU A 130 -11.39 -15.10 4.11
C LEU A 130 -11.62 -15.65 5.52
N PHE A 131 -12.87 -15.91 5.92
CA PHE A 131 -13.19 -16.50 7.22
C PHE A 131 -12.64 -17.92 7.37
N LYS A 132 -12.60 -18.72 6.30
CA LYS A 132 -11.94 -20.04 6.28
C LYS A 132 -10.43 -19.90 6.56
N MET A 133 -9.74 -18.92 5.96
CA MET A 133 -8.34 -18.65 6.22
C MET A 133 -8.12 -18.23 7.70
N ILE A 134 -8.98 -17.37 8.24
CA ILE A 134 -8.92 -16.93 9.65
C ILE A 134 -9.13 -18.10 10.59
N LYS A 135 -10.14 -18.95 10.32
CA LYS A 135 -10.44 -20.15 11.14
C LYS A 135 -9.27 -21.11 11.15
N GLU A 136 -8.71 -21.44 9.98
CA GLU A 136 -7.58 -22.35 9.86
C GLU A 136 -6.35 -21.84 10.63
N LYS A 137 -6.12 -20.55 10.56
CA LYS A 137 -5.04 -19.90 11.28
C LYS A 137 -5.23 -19.89 12.81
N LYS A 138 -6.48 -19.80 13.29
CA LYS A 138 -6.80 -19.88 14.73
C LYS A 138 -6.60 -21.30 15.26
N SER A 139 -7.07 -22.29 14.53
CA SER A 139 -7.04 -23.71 14.97
C SER A 139 -5.64 -24.30 14.93
N LYS A 140 -4.77 -23.85 14.02
CA LYS A 140 -3.39 -24.33 13.83
C LYS A 140 -3.28 -25.85 13.71
N ASN A 141 -4.26 -26.48 13.06
CA ASN A 141 -4.24 -27.91 12.81
C ASN A 141 -3.00 -28.32 12.00
N LYS A 142 -2.61 -29.61 12.07
CA LYS A 142 -1.48 -30.13 11.29
C LYS A 142 -1.63 -29.73 9.81
N GLY A 143 -0.63 -29.05 9.26
CA GLY A 143 -0.63 -28.60 7.86
C GLY A 143 -1.30 -27.24 7.62
N TYR A 144 -1.73 -26.51 8.64
CA TYR A 144 -2.43 -25.23 8.51
C TYR A 144 -1.70 -24.19 7.64
N VAL A 145 -0.37 -24.12 7.73
CA VAL A 145 0.42 -23.17 6.89
C VAL A 145 0.30 -23.51 5.40
N SER A 146 0.41 -24.79 5.05
CA SER A 146 0.26 -25.26 3.67
C SER A 146 -1.16 -25.02 3.17
N TYR A 147 -2.16 -25.28 4.02
CA TYR A 147 -3.55 -25.05 3.65
C TYR A 147 -3.87 -23.55 3.43
N ILE A 148 -3.36 -22.66 4.29
CA ILE A 148 -3.51 -21.21 4.08
C ILE A 148 -2.81 -20.76 2.80
N ARG A 149 -1.66 -21.36 2.42
CA ARG A 149 -1.01 -21.08 1.12
C ARG A 149 -1.90 -21.47 -0.05
N LEU A 150 -2.50 -22.65 0.00
CA LEU A 150 -3.43 -23.11 -1.04
C LEU A 150 -4.64 -22.21 -1.14
N LEU A 151 -5.24 -21.80 -0.01
CA LEU A 151 -6.33 -20.84 0.02
C LEU A 151 -5.92 -19.48 -0.56
N LEU A 152 -4.72 -18.99 -0.27
CA LEU A 152 -4.23 -17.74 -0.86
C LEU A 152 -4.01 -17.87 -2.38
N ILE A 153 -3.49 -19.00 -2.85
CA ILE A 153 -3.35 -19.28 -4.29
C ILE A 153 -4.72 -19.31 -4.97
N GLU A 154 -5.69 -20.03 -4.40
CA GLU A 154 -7.07 -20.08 -4.89
C GLU A 154 -7.66 -18.67 -5.01
N LEU A 155 -7.50 -17.84 -3.96
CA LEU A 155 -7.94 -16.44 -3.93
C LEU A 155 -7.32 -15.62 -5.07
N LEU A 156 -6.02 -15.75 -5.27
CA LEU A 156 -5.31 -15.01 -6.33
C LEU A 156 -5.71 -15.48 -7.74
N ILE A 157 -5.93 -16.78 -7.92
CA ILE A 157 -6.47 -17.32 -9.19
C ILE A 157 -7.87 -16.76 -9.44
N TYR A 158 -8.73 -16.77 -8.42
CA TYR A 158 -10.08 -16.23 -8.51
C TYR A 158 -10.04 -14.75 -8.93
N PHE A 159 -9.24 -13.91 -8.26
CA PHE A 159 -9.12 -12.50 -8.60
C PHE A 159 -8.65 -12.29 -10.05
N ASN A 160 -7.67 -13.06 -10.51
CA ASN A 160 -7.18 -12.94 -11.89
C ASN A 160 -8.21 -13.38 -12.95
N ARG A 161 -9.17 -14.23 -12.60
CA ARG A 161 -10.20 -14.74 -13.50
C ARG A 161 -11.49 -13.90 -13.50
N GLN A 162 -11.89 -13.44 -12.31
CA GLN A 162 -13.23 -12.89 -12.09
C GLN A 162 -13.24 -11.37 -12.00
N LEU A 163 -12.21 -10.76 -11.42
CA LEU A 163 -12.20 -9.31 -11.27
C LEU A 163 -12.06 -8.64 -12.65
N LYS A 164 -13.14 -8.05 -13.09
CA LYS A 164 -13.14 -7.22 -14.29
C LYS A 164 -12.45 -5.91 -13.99
N ILE A 165 -11.51 -5.54 -14.86
CA ILE A 165 -10.92 -4.22 -14.86
C ILE A 165 -11.93 -3.34 -15.57
N ASP A 166 -12.70 -2.59 -14.80
CA ASP A 166 -13.54 -1.57 -15.37
C ASP A 166 -12.63 -0.53 -16.02
N SER A 167 -12.81 -0.32 -17.32
CA SER A 167 -12.05 0.67 -18.08
C SER A 167 -12.22 2.10 -17.55
N ILE A 168 -13.15 2.30 -16.64
CA ILE A 168 -13.44 3.54 -15.93
C ILE A 168 -13.72 3.18 -14.46
N SER A 169 -12.67 2.94 -13.67
CA SER A 169 -12.81 3.18 -12.24
C SER A 169 -12.96 4.69 -12.09
N ILE A 170 -14.20 5.15 -12.03
CA ILE A 170 -14.50 6.53 -11.68
C ILE A 170 -13.90 6.71 -10.29
N VAL A 171 -12.81 7.45 -10.23
CA VAL A 171 -12.28 7.92 -8.95
C VAL A 171 -13.32 8.92 -8.45
N GLU A 172 -14.26 8.44 -7.67
CA GLU A 172 -15.18 9.32 -6.95
C GLU A 172 -14.36 9.99 -5.86
N TYR A 173 -13.88 11.20 -6.13
CA TYR A 173 -13.36 12.02 -5.05
C TYR A 173 -14.51 12.33 -4.07
N PRO A 174 -14.28 12.19 -2.76
CA PRO A 174 -15.32 12.46 -1.76
C PRO A 174 -15.92 13.87 -1.89
N ASP A 175 -15.10 14.85 -2.24
CA ASP A 175 -15.46 16.25 -2.45
C ASP A 175 -14.37 16.97 -3.28
N PRO A 176 -14.61 18.25 -3.70
CA PRO A 176 -13.63 19.04 -4.45
C PRO A 176 -12.30 19.27 -3.73
N THR A 177 -12.28 19.22 -2.40
CA THR A 177 -11.05 19.37 -1.61
C THR A 177 -10.14 18.17 -1.80
N HIS A 178 -10.70 16.95 -1.82
CA HIS A 178 -9.96 15.72 -2.09
C HIS A 178 -9.39 15.70 -3.50
N GLU A 179 -10.16 16.14 -4.49
CA GLU A 179 -9.68 16.28 -5.87
C GLU A 179 -8.50 17.26 -5.94
N LYS A 180 -8.61 18.41 -5.29
CA LYS A 180 -7.55 19.43 -5.30
C LYS A 180 -6.28 18.95 -4.57
N MET A 181 -6.41 18.23 -3.47
CA MET A 181 -5.27 17.64 -2.78
C MET A 181 -4.63 16.52 -3.60
N ALA A 182 -5.40 15.77 -4.39
CA ALA A 182 -4.87 14.79 -5.33
C ALA A 182 -4.07 15.46 -6.46
N GLU A 183 -4.53 16.58 -7.02
CA GLU A 183 -3.75 17.37 -7.98
C GLU A 183 -2.40 17.80 -7.40
N ILE A 184 -2.41 18.29 -6.15
CA ILE A 184 -1.17 18.69 -5.45
C ILE A 184 -0.26 17.50 -5.21
N ALA A 185 -0.80 16.36 -4.79
CA ALA A 185 -0.03 15.13 -4.61
C ALA A 185 0.61 14.66 -5.93
N SER A 186 -0.15 14.68 -7.02
CA SER A 186 0.34 14.37 -8.37
C SER A 186 1.44 15.35 -8.81
N PHE A 187 1.27 16.64 -8.55
CA PHE A 187 2.29 17.65 -8.82
C PHE A 187 3.59 17.37 -8.05
N ILE A 188 3.50 17.08 -6.75
CA ILE A 188 4.66 16.72 -5.92
C ILE A 188 5.34 15.45 -6.49
N SER A 189 4.55 14.44 -6.85
CA SER A 189 5.06 13.17 -7.40
C SER A 189 5.77 13.34 -8.73
N LYS A 190 5.34 14.26 -9.58
CA LYS A 190 5.99 14.56 -10.88
C LYS A 190 7.24 15.42 -10.76
N ASN A 191 7.31 16.26 -9.72
CA ASN A 191 8.37 17.24 -9.53
C ASN A 191 9.25 16.96 -8.30
N TYR A 192 9.25 15.73 -7.80
CA TYR A 192 9.88 15.35 -6.53
C TYR A 192 11.36 15.69 -6.42
N ASN A 193 12.09 15.71 -7.54
CA ASN A 193 13.51 15.98 -7.61
C ASN A 193 13.88 17.48 -7.59
N SER A 194 12.89 18.36 -7.73
CA SER A 194 13.10 19.81 -7.67
C SER A 194 13.07 20.34 -6.23
N ASP A 195 13.41 21.62 -6.06
CA ASP A 195 13.32 22.29 -4.76
C ASP A 195 11.88 22.62 -4.37
N LEU A 196 11.15 21.59 -3.96
CA LEU A 196 9.75 21.70 -3.50
C LEU A 196 9.70 22.09 -2.03
N SER A 197 9.35 23.34 -1.76
CA SER A 197 8.96 23.80 -0.43
C SER A 197 7.43 23.87 -0.30
N LEU A 198 6.91 23.69 0.93
CA LEU A 198 5.48 23.87 1.20
C LEU A 198 4.99 25.27 0.78
N LYS A 199 5.81 26.29 1.01
CA LYS A 199 5.51 27.70 0.65
C LYS A 199 5.35 27.86 -0.87
N ASN A 200 6.27 27.30 -1.66
CA ASN A 200 6.23 27.45 -3.11
C ASN A 200 5.03 26.70 -3.71
N VAL A 201 4.74 25.49 -3.22
CA VAL A 201 3.59 24.71 -3.69
C VAL A 201 2.27 25.38 -3.26
N ALA A 202 2.18 25.88 -2.03
CA ALA A 202 0.99 26.61 -1.59
C ALA A 202 0.72 27.84 -2.46
N SER A 203 1.76 28.64 -2.75
CA SER A 203 1.64 29.80 -3.66
C SER A 203 1.19 29.41 -5.07
N LEU A 204 1.75 28.31 -5.62
CA LEU A 204 1.40 27.84 -6.98
C LEU A 204 -0.09 27.45 -7.09
N PHE A 205 -0.66 26.89 -6.03
CA PHE A 205 -2.06 26.48 -5.99
C PHE A 205 -3.00 27.51 -5.33
N ASN A 206 -2.52 28.74 -5.08
CA ASN A 206 -3.26 29.85 -4.46
C ASN A 206 -3.79 29.52 -3.06
N TYR A 207 -2.99 28.82 -2.25
CA TYR A 207 -3.28 28.51 -0.85
C TYR A 207 -2.29 29.17 0.10
N SER A 208 -2.71 29.42 1.34
CA SER A 208 -1.74 29.68 2.41
C SER A 208 -1.02 28.38 2.80
N SER A 209 0.25 28.51 3.23
CA SER A 209 1.03 27.33 3.68
C SER A 209 0.36 26.61 4.85
N THR A 210 -0.30 27.34 5.76
CA THR A 210 -1.02 26.76 6.90
C THR A 210 -2.23 25.96 6.45
N TYR A 211 -3.04 26.50 5.53
CA TYR A 211 -4.19 25.79 4.97
C TYR A 211 -3.73 24.52 4.25
N LEU A 212 -2.77 24.66 3.32
CA LEU A 212 -2.26 23.51 2.57
C LEU A 212 -1.70 22.43 3.51
N SER A 213 -0.88 22.78 4.49
CA SER A 213 -0.29 21.81 5.42
C SER A 213 -1.34 21.00 6.17
N ARG A 214 -2.37 21.68 6.70
CA ARG A 214 -3.45 21.05 7.45
C ARG A 214 -4.32 20.18 6.56
N THR A 215 -4.80 20.74 5.44
CA THR A 215 -5.75 20.05 4.55
C THR A 215 -5.09 18.88 3.84
N PHE A 216 -3.84 19.04 3.37
CA PHE A 216 -3.08 17.96 2.76
C PHE A 216 -2.92 16.77 3.70
N LYS A 217 -2.56 17.04 4.98
CA LYS A 217 -2.46 15.99 6.00
C LYS A 217 -3.81 15.33 6.31
N GLN A 218 -4.87 16.12 6.38
CA GLN A 218 -6.23 15.61 6.64
C GLN A 218 -6.69 14.68 5.52
N VAL A 219 -6.49 15.07 4.27
CA VAL A 219 -6.98 14.35 3.07
C VAL A 219 -6.11 13.16 2.69
N THR A 220 -4.78 13.29 2.79
CA THR A 220 -3.83 12.24 2.36
C THR A 220 -3.36 11.37 3.52
N GLY A 221 -3.52 11.85 4.75
CA GLY A 221 -2.94 11.25 5.94
C GLY A 221 -1.46 11.55 6.14
N PHE A 222 -0.76 12.12 5.16
CA PHE A 222 0.66 12.46 5.22
C PHE A 222 0.87 13.97 5.36
N SER A 223 1.86 14.38 6.15
CA SER A 223 2.33 15.74 5.99
C SER A 223 2.99 15.93 4.61
N PHE A 224 3.08 17.16 4.14
CA PHE A 224 3.75 17.50 2.88
C PHE A 224 5.18 16.95 2.82
N VAL A 225 5.94 17.08 3.91
CA VAL A 225 7.33 16.63 3.98
C VAL A 225 7.42 15.10 3.96
N GLU A 226 6.56 14.41 4.72
CA GLU A 226 6.49 12.94 4.71
C GLU A 226 6.16 12.43 3.31
N TYR A 227 5.14 12.98 2.66
CA TYR A 227 4.74 12.58 1.33
C TYR A 227 5.88 12.75 0.32
N LYS A 228 6.48 13.96 0.26
CA LYS A 228 7.64 14.26 -0.61
C LYS A 228 8.79 13.28 -0.36
N ASN A 229 9.16 13.04 0.89
CA ASN A 229 10.24 12.13 1.23
C ASN A 229 9.93 10.68 0.81
N ASN A 230 8.71 10.21 1.01
CA ASN A 230 8.32 8.87 0.56
C ASN A 230 8.48 8.70 -0.96
N ILE A 231 8.04 9.69 -1.75
CA ILE A 231 8.22 9.65 -3.22
C ILE A 231 9.73 9.63 -3.59
N ARG A 232 10.53 10.50 -2.99
CA ARG A 232 11.99 10.55 -3.23
C ARG A 232 12.66 9.21 -2.90
N ILE A 233 12.33 8.61 -1.78
CA ILE A 233 12.90 7.32 -1.35
C ILE A 233 12.41 6.17 -2.24
N LYS A 234 11.14 6.19 -2.69
CA LYS A 234 10.62 5.24 -3.67
C LYS A 234 11.47 5.27 -4.95
N GLU A 235 11.77 6.45 -5.49
CA GLU A 235 12.59 6.61 -6.70
C GLU A 235 14.07 6.26 -6.43
N ALA A 236 14.64 6.65 -5.29
CA ALA A 236 15.99 6.25 -4.91
C ALA A 236 16.14 4.72 -4.85
N ARG A 237 15.14 3.99 -4.33
CA ARG A 237 15.16 2.52 -4.31
C ARG A 237 15.18 1.92 -5.70
N LYS A 238 14.42 2.48 -6.66
CA LYS A 238 14.45 2.02 -8.06
C LYS A 238 15.86 2.20 -8.65
N LEU A 239 16.45 3.39 -8.47
CA LEU A 239 17.82 3.67 -8.97
C LEU A 239 18.85 2.74 -8.31
N LEU A 240 18.79 2.52 -7.00
CA LEU A 240 19.68 1.59 -6.29
C LEU A 240 19.54 0.14 -6.78
N GLN A 241 18.36 -0.26 -7.25
CA GLN A 241 18.09 -1.59 -7.77
C GLN A 241 18.46 -1.75 -9.24
N GLN A 242 18.38 -0.69 -10.04
CA GLN A 242 18.47 -0.77 -11.49
C GLN A 242 19.78 -0.25 -12.06
N THR A 243 20.56 0.48 -11.27
CA THR A 243 21.79 1.15 -11.72
C THR A 243 22.93 0.92 -10.74
N ASP A 244 24.17 1.17 -11.25
CA ASP A 244 25.40 1.16 -10.44
C ASP A 244 25.84 2.57 -10.05
N LEU A 245 25.00 3.60 -10.23
CA LEU A 245 25.28 4.97 -9.83
C LEU A 245 25.69 5.04 -8.37
N ASN A 246 26.62 5.91 -8.01
CA ASN A 246 27.05 6.06 -6.62
C ASN A 246 25.91 6.65 -5.76
N ILE A 247 26.01 6.48 -4.44
CA ILE A 247 24.93 6.89 -3.51
C ILE A 247 24.75 8.42 -3.51
N SER A 248 25.84 9.17 -3.71
CA SER A 248 25.80 10.63 -3.79
C SER A 248 25.00 11.11 -4.99
N ASP A 249 25.25 10.52 -6.17
CA ASP A 249 24.55 10.89 -7.39
C ASP A 249 23.04 10.56 -7.27
N ILE A 250 22.71 9.37 -6.76
CA ILE A 250 21.31 9.01 -6.52
C ILE A 250 20.65 10.00 -5.55
N SER A 251 21.34 10.38 -4.45
CA SER A 251 20.85 11.38 -3.51
C SER A 251 20.49 12.69 -4.21
N SER A 252 21.39 13.19 -5.04
CA SER A 252 21.19 14.43 -5.80
C SER A 252 20.07 14.30 -6.84
N MET A 253 20.04 13.20 -7.61
CA MET A 253 19.03 12.93 -8.62
C MET A 253 17.61 12.88 -8.06
N VAL A 254 17.44 12.41 -6.81
CA VAL A 254 16.12 12.37 -6.17
C VAL A 254 15.82 13.63 -5.34
N GLY A 255 16.67 14.67 -5.45
CA GLY A 255 16.39 16.01 -4.94
C GLY A 255 16.86 16.26 -3.50
N TYR A 256 17.86 15.52 -3.00
CA TYR A 256 18.49 15.83 -1.71
C TYR A 256 19.82 16.58 -1.92
N ASN A 257 19.94 17.75 -1.31
CA ASN A 257 21.16 18.55 -1.32
C ASN A 257 22.18 18.12 -0.26
N ASN A 258 21.81 17.20 0.62
CA ASN A 258 22.66 16.72 1.72
C ASN A 258 22.59 15.20 1.83
N LEU A 259 23.73 14.54 1.62
CA LEU A 259 23.85 13.08 1.61
C LEU A 259 23.56 12.46 2.99
N THR A 260 23.94 13.12 4.07
CA THR A 260 23.68 12.65 5.44
C THR A 260 22.18 12.66 5.74
N HIS A 261 21.49 13.74 5.33
CA HIS A 261 20.04 13.85 5.45
C HIS A 261 19.33 12.76 4.61
N PHE A 262 19.77 12.57 3.36
CA PHE A 262 19.27 11.47 2.52
C PHE A 262 19.42 10.10 3.21
N GLY A 263 20.63 9.79 3.68
CA GLY A 263 20.91 8.51 4.35
C GLY A 263 20.03 8.27 5.58
N ARG A 264 19.80 9.32 6.39
CA ARG A 264 18.93 9.26 7.56
C ARG A 264 17.47 8.97 7.17
N ILE A 265 16.90 9.75 6.22
CA ILE A 265 15.53 9.56 5.75
C ILE A 265 15.36 8.20 5.05
N PHE A 266 16.33 7.81 4.23
CA PHE A 266 16.30 6.50 3.57
C PHE A 266 16.24 5.36 4.60
N LYS A 267 17.10 5.41 5.65
CA LYS A 267 17.09 4.41 6.72
C LYS A 267 15.80 4.44 7.54
N GLU A 268 15.27 5.63 7.81
CA GLU A 268 14.00 5.78 8.54
C GLU A 268 12.83 5.13 7.81
N ILE A 269 12.76 5.29 6.48
CA ILE A 269 11.67 4.76 5.66
C ILE A 269 11.88 3.27 5.35
N THR A 270 13.11 2.83 5.05
CA THR A 270 13.40 1.48 4.53
C THR A 270 13.97 0.51 5.56
N ASN A 271 14.35 0.98 6.75
CA ASN A 271 15.09 0.27 7.79
C ASN A 271 16.54 -0.12 7.40
N TYR A 272 16.99 0.25 6.21
CA TYR A 272 18.35 -0.03 5.70
C TYR A 272 19.07 1.26 5.31
N SER A 273 20.40 1.31 5.47
CA SER A 273 21.15 2.36 4.78
C SER A 273 21.10 2.15 3.26
N PRO A 274 21.26 3.20 2.42
CA PRO A 274 21.27 3.06 0.96
C PRO A 274 22.26 2.00 0.47
N LEU A 275 23.45 1.95 1.05
CA LEU A 275 24.48 0.97 0.70
C LEU A 275 24.06 -0.47 1.05
N ASN A 276 23.54 -0.67 2.27
CA ASN A 276 23.06 -2.00 2.69
C ASN A 276 21.86 -2.46 1.86
N PHE A 277 20.97 -1.53 1.51
CA PHE A 277 19.85 -1.82 0.62
C PHE A 277 20.34 -2.30 -0.76
N ARG A 278 21.31 -1.62 -1.37
CA ARG A 278 21.93 -2.05 -2.64
C ARG A 278 22.53 -3.44 -2.53
N LYS A 279 23.35 -3.71 -1.50
CA LYS A 279 23.93 -5.04 -1.28
C LYS A 279 22.88 -6.14 -1.19
N LEU A 280 21.83 -5.89 -0.43
CA LEU A 280 20.71 -6.84 -0.29
C LEU A 280 20.03 -7.14 -1.65
N MET A 281 19.85 -6.11 -2.48
CA MET A 281 19.21 -6.27 -3.80
C MET A 281 20.12 -6.94 -4.82
N SER A 282 21.44 -6.71 -4.77
CA SER A 282 22.41 -7.39 -5.65
C SER A 282 22.47 -8.89 -5.34
N MET A 283 22.49 -9.29 -4.07
CA MET A 283 22.43 -10.70 -3.66
C MET A 283 21.15 -11.39 -4.17
N LYS A 284 20.01 -10.70 -4.12
CA LYS A 284 18.74 -11.21 -4.66
C LYS A 284 18.75 -11.38 -6.21
N ARG A 285 19.58 -10.62 -6.94
CA ARG A 285 19.75 -10.76 -8.39
C ARG A 285 20.61 -11.97 -8.76
N SER A 286 21.68 -12.22 -8.01
CA SER A 286 22.59 -13.35 -8.25
C SER A 286 21.99 -14.71 -7.90
N SER A 287 20.86 -14.75 -7.19
CA SER A 287 20.14 -15.95 -6.76
C SER A 287 18.96 -16.34 -7.66
N LYS A 288 18.76 -15.61 -8.76
CA LYS A 288 17.76 -15.88 -9.82
C LYS A 288 18.42 -16.40 -11.07
#